data_9597072ff92807e79557a6e5d877340f
#
_entry.id   9597072ff92807e79557a6e5d877340f
#
_cell.length_a   1.000
_cell.length_b   1.000
_cell.length_c   1.000
_cell.angle_alpha   90.00
_cell.angle_beta   90.00
_cell.angle_gamma   90.00
#
_symmetry.space_group_name_H-M   'P 1'
#
loop_
_entity.id
_entity.type
_entity.pdbx_description
1 polymer ?
#
loop_
_entity_poly.entity_id
_entity_poly.type
_entity_poly.pdbx_seq_one_letter_code
_entity_poly.pdbx_strand_id
1 'polypeptide(L)'
;MIWLLLLGLELFDGKSLKGWYWTRGGAAPAPSWEARGGVLRTTPGVGKEVYLLSEAEFEDFDFSFEWRAEAGANSGIKYRIQMYGESGQRLEPVGLEYQITDDERNADALSTPRHAAGAIYDYVAPRKGRLAAAEVWHRGRIVVRGLHVEHWLDGERVVNVDLDSAEAEASFQQSKR
;
A
#
# COMPACT_ATOMS: atom_id res chain seq x y z
N MET A 1 38.15 5.93 -0.66
CA MET A 1 36.99 5.09 -0.33
C MET A 1 35.91 6.04 0.17
N ILE A 2 34.99 6.43 -0.73
CA ILE A 2 33.93 7.40 -0.41
C ILE A 2 32.73 6.58 0.06
N TRP A 3 32.41 6.68 1.34
CA TRP A 3 31.15 6.16 1.88
C TRP A 3 30.03 7.13 1.50
N LEU A 4 29.25 6.78 0.49
CA LEU A 4 27.99 7.46 0.21
C LEU A 4 27.02 6.98 1.28
N LEU A 5 26.84 7.77 2.34
CA LEU A 5 25.67 7.65 3.24
C LEU A 5 24.45 8.07 2.38
N LEU A 6 23.74 7.10 1.84
CA LEU A 6 22.37 7.30 1.37
C LEU A 6 21.53 7.58 2.61
N LEU A 7 21.36 8.85 2.94
CA LEU A 7 20.35 9.30 3.90
C LEU A 7 19.00 9.00 3.24
N GLY A 8 18.32 7.96 3.69
CA GLY A 8 16.96 7.67 3.28
C GLY A 8 16.06 8.83 3.69
N LEU A 9 15.05 9.15 2.87
CA LEU A 9 14.01 10.08 3.23
C LEU A 9 13.02 9.40 4.17
N GLU A 10 12.88 9.92 5.40
CA GLU A 10 11.84 9.48 6.33
C GLU A 10 10.51 10.15 5.96
N LEU A 11 9.53 9.37 5.52
CA LEU A 11 8.20 9.88 5.16
C LEU A 11 7.31 10.15 6.39
N PHE A 12 7.60 9.53 7.51
CA PHE A 12 6.87 9.70 8.77
C PHE A 12 7.82 10.02 9.91
N ASP A 13 7.60 11.15 10.56
CA ASP A 13 8.44 11.64 11.66
C ASP A 13 8.18 10.96 13.03
N GLY A 14 7.25 9.99 13.07
CA GLY A 14 6.82 9.33 14.30
C GLY A 14 5.92 10.16 15.22
N LYS A 15 5.56 11.40 14.84
CA LYS A 15 4.89 12.35 15.73
C LYS A 15 3.67 13.04 15.12
N SER A 16 3.70 13.31 13.81
CA SER A 16 2.70 14.16 13.17
C SER A 16 2.35 13.68 11.76
N LEU A 17 1.28 14.23 11.21
CA LEU A 17 0.88 14.05 9.80
C LEU A 17 1.52 15.12 8.88
N LYS A 18 2.59 15.77 9.31
CA LYS A 18 3.32 16.72 8.48
C LYS A 18 3.90 16.03 7.25
N GLY A 19 3.70 16.60 6.06
CA GLY A 19 4.08 15.99 4.78
C GLY A 19 3.06 15.00 4.23
N TRP A 20 1.87 14.95 4.87
CA TRP A 20 0.76 14.11 4.46
C TRP A 20 -0.53 14.91 4.34
N TYR A 21 -1.36 14.55 3.37
CA TYR A 21 -2.70 15.09 3.23
C TYR A 21 -3.68 13.96 2.94
N TRP A 22 -4.97 14.21 3.10
CA TRP A 22 -6.01 13.21 2.79
C TRP A 22 -6.92 13.69 1.68
N THR A 23 -7.33 12.76 0.83
CA THR A 23 -8.34 13.06 -0.19
C THR A 23 -9.71 13.11 0.46
N ARG A 24 -10.47 14.12 0.10
CA ARG A 24 -11.80 14.30 0.62
C ARG A 24 -12.78 14.85 -0.39
N GLY A 25 -13.96 14.19 -0.44
CA GLY A 25 -15.20 14.77 -0.90
C GLY A 25 -16.09 15.07 0.31
N GLY A 26 -16.44 16.33 0.55
CA GLY A 26 -17.40 16.73 1.57
C GLY A 26 -16.82 17.29 2.87
N ALA A 27 -17.70 17.83 3.76
CA ALA A 27 -17.32 18.41 5.04
C ALA A 27 -16.66 17.36 5.96
N ALA A 28 -15.56 17.75 6.61
CA ALA A 28 -14.68 16.85 7.34
C ALA A 28 -15.34 16.10 8.50
N PRO A 29 -15.45 14.74 8.48
CA PRO A 29 -15.53 13.98 9.72
C PRO A 29 -14.17 14.03 10.43
N ALA A 30 -14.13 13.48 11.65
CA ALA A 30 -12.88 13.31 12.38
C ALA A 30 -11.83 12.61 11.50
N PRO A 31 -10.54 12.94 11.64
CA PRO A 31 -9.50 12.34 10.84
C PRO A 31 -9.53 10.82 10.98
N SER A 32 -9.62 10.12 9.87
CA SER A 32 -9.54 8.65 9.83
C SER A 32 -8.13 8.15 10.12
N TRP A 33 -7.16 9.07 10.19
CA TRP A 33 -5.76 8.79 10.45
C TRP A 33 -5.23 9.64 11.58
N GLU A 34 -4.44 9.05 12.47
CA GLU A 34 -3.73 9.73 13.54
C GLU A 34 -2.28 9.28 13.63
N ALA A 35 -1.41 10.18 14.05
CA ALA A 35 -0.05 9.89 14.48
C ALA A 35 -0.04 9.75 16.01
N ARG A 36 0.17 8.53 16.52
CA ARG A 36 0.15 8.27 17.96
C ARG A 36 1.12 7.16 18.35
N GLY A 37 1.97 7.44 19.33
CA GLY A 37 2.92 6.46 19.85
C GLY A 37 3.95 5.99 18.82
N GLY A 38 4.39 6.87 17.92
CA GLY A 38 5.35 6.51 16.86
C GLY A 38 4.73 5.80 15.66
N VAL A 39 3.41 5.69 15.59
CA VAL A 39 2.70 4.91 14.57
C VAL A 39 1.65 5.77 13.88
N LEU A 40 1.53 5.61 12.55
CA LEU A 40 0.36 6.03 11.78
C LEU A 40 -0.71 4.96 11.94
N ARG A 41 -1.89 5.35 12.39
CA ARG A 41 -3.02 4.42 12.54
C ARG A 41 -4.31 4.97 11.97
N THR A 42 -5.16 4.07 11.53
CA THR A 42 -6.54 4.40 11.18
C THR A 42 -7.44 4.34 12.41
N THR A 43 -8.49 5.15 12.43
CA THR A 43 -9.54 5.07 13.44
C THR A 43 -10.66 4.16 12.93
N PRO A 44 -10.96 3.04 13.59
CA PRO A 44 -12.02 2.13 13.18
C PRO A 44 -13.39 2.82 13.09
N GLY A 45 -14.17 2.48 12.06
CA GLY A 45 -15.56 2.92 11.92
C GLY A 45 -15.76 4.35 11.42
N VAL A 46 -14.72 5.10 11.11
CA VAL A 46 -14.82 6.46 10.57
C VAL A 46 -14.82 6.45 9.05
N GLY A 47 -15.99 6.22 8.47
CA GLY A 47 -16.28 6.46 7.05
C GLY A 47 -15.60 5.50 6.07
N LYS A 48 -16.10 5.53 4.83
CA LYS A 48 -15.52 4.76 3.73
C LYS A 48 -14.26 5.47 3.23
N GLU A 49 -13.22 4.68 2.99
CA GLU A 49 -12.02 4.95 2.19
C GLU A 49 -11.48 6.40 2.30
N VAL A 50 -10.73 6.66 3.35
CA VAL A 50 -9.94 7.89 3.45
C VAL A 50 -8.50 7.53 3.17
N TYR A 51 -7.99 8.03 2.06
CA TYR A 51 -6.60 7.84 1.68
C TYR A 51 -5.73 8.92 2.33
N LEU A 52 -4.63 8.48 2.92
CA LEU A 52 -3.55 9.36 3.36
C LEU A 52 -2.48 9.35 2.27
N LEU A 53 -2.17 10.52 1.73
CA LEU A 53 -1.25 10.71 0.61
C LEU A 53 -0.02 11.50 1.05
N SER A 54 1.16 11.13 0.56
CA SER A 54 2.36 11.93 0.74
C SER A 54 2.27 13.22 -0.09
N GLU A 55 2.73 14.35 0.47
CA GLU A 55 2.89 15.61 -0.29
C GLU A 55 4.01 15.48 -1.34
N ALA A 56 5.04 14.68 -1.04
CA ALA A 56 6.11 14.39 -1.97
C ALA A 56 5.71 13.32 -2.98
N GLU A 57 6.09 13.52 -4.24
CA GLU A 57 5.88 12.59 -5.34
C GLU A 57 7.18 11.86 -5.68
N PHE A 58 7.07 10.59 -6.03
CA PHE A 58 8.20 9.72 -6.35
C PHE A 58 7.89 8.94 -7.63
N GLU A 59 8.84 8.89 -8.55
CA GLU A 59 8.73 8.10 -9.77
C GLU A 59 9.35 6.71 -9.56
N ASP A 60 10.67 6.68 -9.35
CA ASP A 60 11.41 5.48 -8.95
C ASP A 60 11.74 5.57 -7.45
N PHE A 61 11.51 4.49 -6.72
CA PHE A 61 11.73 4.50 -5.28
C PHE A 61 12.01 3.10 -4.73
N ASP A 62 12.56 3.08 -3.53
CA ASP A 62 12.75 1.92 -2.68
C ASP A 62 12.21 2.28 -1.30
N PHE A 63 10.99 1.83 -1.02
CA PHE A 63 10.22 2.20 0.16
C PHE A 63 10.07 1.03 1.11
N SER A 64 10.60 1.16 2.32
CA SER A 64 10.48 0.19 3.39
C SER A 64 9.56 0.71 4.49
N PHE A 65 8.74 -0.16 5.06
CA PHE A 65 7.78 0.17 6.09
C PHE A 65 7.49 -1.03 7.00
N GLU A 66 7.02 -0.75 8.19
CA GLU A 66 6.47 -1.76 9.08
C GLU A 66 4.96 -1.55 9.20
N TRP A 67 4.21 -2.64 9.27
CA TRP A 67 2.77 -2.60 9.38
C TRP A 67 2.23 -3.69 10.29
N ARG A 68 1.07 -3.42 10.87
CA ARG A 68 0.31 -4.38 11.68
C ARG A 68 -1.17 -4.20 11.40
N ALA A 69 -1.82 -5.25 10.96
CA ALA A 69 -3.26 -5.30 10.74
C ALA A 69 -3.97 -5.89 11.96
N GLU A 70 -5.15 -5.39 12.27
CA GLU A 70 -6.04 -6.04 13.22
C GLU A 70 -6.72 -7.26 12.58
N ALA A 71 -7.36 -8.11 13.41
CA ALA A 71 -8.07 -9.29 12.92
C ALA A 71 -9.15 -8.91 11.89
N GLY A 72 -9.09 -9.55 10.71
CA GLY A 72 -10.00 -9.30 9.59
C GLY A 72 -9.77 -7.98 8.85
N ALA A 73 -8.73 -7.22 9.17
CA ALA A 73 -8.42 -5.95 8.50
C ALA A 73 -8.06 -6.14 7.03
N ASN A 74 -8.36 -5.09 6.23
CA ASN A 74 -7.98 -4.94 4.84
C ASN A 74 -7.57 -3.49 4.60
N SER A 75 -6.39 -3.30 4.06
CA SER A 75 -5.77 -2.01 3.77
C SER A 75 -4.70 -2.20 2.68
N GLY A 76 -3.98 -1.13 2.34
CA GLY A 76 -2.90 -1.22 1.36
C GLY A 76 -2.11 0.07 1.22
N ILE A 77 -1.01 -0.01 0.48
CA ILE A 77 -0.20 1.13 0.09
C ILE A 77 -0.30 1.26 -1.43
N LYS A 78 -0.97 2.31 -1.88
CA LYS A 78 -1.09 2.63 -3.31
C LYS A 78 0.11 3.44 -3.78
N TYR A 79 0.56 3.13 -4.99
CA TYR A 79 1.65 3.82 -5.67
C TYR A 79 1.37 3.90 -7.18
N ARG A 80 2.13 4.72 -7.91
CA ARG A 80 1.84 5.10 -9.30
C ARG A 80 0.41 5.62 -9.45
N ILE A 81 0.03 6.50 -8.54
CA ILE A 81 -1.34 6.98 -8.39
C ILE A 81 -1.64 8.02 -9.47
N GLN A 82 -2.80 7.87 -10.08
CA GLN A 82 -3.48 8.94 -10.81
C GLN A 82 -4.78 9.28 -10.08
N MET A 83 -5.13 10.56 -10.03
CA MET A 83 -6.35 11.03 -9.40
C MET A 83 -7.47 11.09 -10.42
N TYR A 84 -8.52 10.32 -10.21
CA TYR A 84 -9.70 10.28 -11.08
C TYR A 84 -10.92 10.84 -10.37
N GLY A 85 -11.76 11.54 -11.13
CA GLY A 85 -13.04 12.10 -10.67
C GLY A 85 -13.46 13.28 -11.53
N GLU A 86 -14.72 13.67 -11.40
CA GLU A 86 -15.25 14.86 -12.08
C GLU A 86 -14.96 16.12 -11.25
N SER A 87 -14.86 17.26 -11.92
CA SER A 87 -14.67 18.58 -11.25
C SER A 87 -15.76 18.82 -10.22
N GLY A 88 -15.36 19.06 -8.96
CA GLY A 88 -16.28 19.26 -7.83
C GLY A 88 -16.69 17.98 -7.10
N GLN A 89 -16.27 16.82 -7.56
CA GLN A 89 -16.46 15.53 -6.88
C GLN A 89 -15.20 15.10 -6.13
N ARG A 90 -15.33 14.05 -5.32
CA ARG A 90 -14.20 13.40 -4.66
C ARG A 90 -13.29 12.78 -5.72
N LEU A 91 -12.00 13.13 -5.69
CA LEU A 91 -11.01 12.46 -6.51
C LEU A 91 -10.58 11.16 -5.83
N GLU A 92 -10.60 10.07 -6.59
CA GLU A 92 -10.16 8.75 -6.13
C GLU A 92 -8.74 8.47 -6.60
N PRO A 93 -7.82 8.07 -5.71
CA PRO A 93 -6.49 7.63 -6.10
C PRO A 93 -6.56 6.23 -6.70
N VAL A 94 -6.31 6.14 -7.99
CA VAL A 94 -6.21 4.88 -8.74
C VAL A 94 -4.76 4.59 -9.05
N GLY A 95 -4.29 3.40 -8.72
CA GLY A 95 -2.90 2.97 -8.91
C GLY A 95 -2.70 1.54 -8.48
N LEU A 96 -1.46 1.06 -8.57
CA LEU A 96 -1.08 -0.25 -8.04
C LEU A 96 -1.12 -0.21 -6.51
N GLU A 97 -1.40 -1.34 -5.87
CA GLU A 97 -1.56 -1.44 -4.43
C GLU A 97 -0.78 -2.62 -3.86
N TYR A 98 0.13 -2.34 -2.93
CA TYR A 98 0.70 -3.36 -2.06
C TYR A 98 -0.35 -3.73 -1.02
N GLN A 99 -0.82 -4.98 -1.05
CA GLN A 99 -1.90 -5.42 -0.17
C GLN A 99 -1.42 -5.61 1.27
N ILE A 100 -2.19 -5.05 2.21
CA ILE A 100 -2.04 -5.23 3.67
C ILE A 100 -3.34 -5.82 4.18
N THR A 101 -3.31 -7.05 4.68
CA THR A 101 -4.52 -7.76 5.11
C THR A 101 -4.21 -8.84 6.15
N ASP A 102 -5.23 -9.26 6.87
CA ASP A 102 -5.23 -10.50 7.64
C ASP A 102 -5.58 -11.66 6.68
N ASP A 103 -4.58 -12.41 6.25
CA ASP A 103 -4.74 -13.51 5.29
C ASP A 103 -5.56 -14.68 5.83
N GLU A 104 -5.76 -14.77 7.16
CA GLU A 104 -6.48 -15.88 7.78
C GLU A 104 -7.98 -15.61 7.94
N ARG A 105 -8.38 -14.34 8.11
CA ARG A 105 -9.75 -14.00 8.52
C ARG A 105 -10.44 -13.02 7.59
N ASN A 106 -9.71 -12.30 6.74
CA ASN A 106 -10.33 -11.39 5.79
C ASN A 106 -10.94 -12.15 4.62
N ALA A 107 -12.24 -11.99 4.38
CA ALA A 107 -12.96 -12.73 3.36
C ALA A 107 -12.47 -12.42 1.93
N ASP A 108 -11.99 -11.20 1.69
CA ASP A 108 -11.43 -10.80 0.40
C ASP A 108 -10.08 -11.48 0.16
N ALA A 109 -9.18 -11.48 1.16
CA ALA A 109 -7.90 -12.19 1.09
C ALA A 109 -8.06 -13.70 0.84
N LEU A 110 -9.09 -14.31 1.45
CA LEU A 110 -9.39 -15.72 1.29
C LEU A 110 -10.02 -16.06 -0.09
N SER A 111 -10.51 -15.07 -0.83
CA SER A 111 -11.21 -15.28 -2.10
C SER A 111 -10.28 -15.66 -3.24
N THR A 112 -9.07 -15.13 -3.26
CA THR A 112 -8.04 -15.40 -4.29
C THR A 112 -6.65 -15.05 -3.79
N PRO A 113 -5.61 -15.78 -4.20
CA PRO A 113 -4.21 -15.44 -3.86
C PRO A 113 -3.80 -14.03 -4.28
N ARG A 114 -4.44 -13.42 -5.27
CA ARG A 114 -4.16 -12.04 -5.71
C ARG A 114 -4.61 -10.97 -4.72
N HIS A 115 -5.35 -11.36 -3.67
CA HIS A 115 -5.79 -10.47 -2.60
C HIS A 115 -5.03 -10.72 -1.28
N ALA A 116 -4.03 -11.61 -1.28
CA ALA A 116 -3.22 -11.87 -0.10
C ALA A 116 -2.21 -10.76 0.18
N ALA A 117 -1.73 -10.68 1.41
CA ALA A 117 -0.73 -9.70 1.83
C ALA A 117 0.54 -9.75 0.96
N GLY A 118 1.04 -8.59 0.56
CA GLY A 118 2.18 -8.45 -0.34
C GLY A 118 1.87 -8.61 -1.83
N ALA A 119 0.63 -8.96 -2.23
CA ALA A 119 0.20 -8.95 -3.63
C ALA A 119 0.31 -7.55 -4.24
N ILE A 120 0.44 -7.44 -5.58
CA ILE A 120 -0.12 -6.29 -6.29
C ILE A 120 -1.62 -6.60 -6.40
N TYR A 121 -2.42 -5.95 -5.56
CA TYR A 121 -3.82 -6.29 -5.34
C TYR A 121 -4.60 -6.47 -6.64
N ASP A 122 -5.29 -7.60 -6.76
CA ASP A 122 -6.07 -8.07 -7.89
C ASP A 122 -5.27 -8.32 -9.20
N TYR A 123 -3.98 -7.94 -9.24
CA TYR A 123 -3.15 -8.12 -10.44
C TYR A 123 -2.16 -9.28 -10.29
N VAL A 124 -1.23 -9.24 -9.33
CA VAL A 124 -0.16 -10.23 -9.20
C VAL A 124 -0.18 -10.86 -7.81
N ALA A 125 -0.40 -12.17 -7.76
CA ALA A 125 -0.33 -12.92 -6.50
C ALA A 125 1.11 -12.98 -5.97
N PRO A 126 1.31 -12.96 -4.63
CA PRO A 126 2.61 -13.17 -4.04
C PRO A 126 3.10 -14.61 -4.30
N ARG A 127 4.38 -14.75 -4.57
CA ARG A 127 5.03 -16.08 -4.66
C ARG A 127 5.05 -16.71 -3.28
N LYS A 128 4.41 -17.87 -3.12
CA LYS A 128 4.27 -18.64 -1.87
C LYS A 128 3.70 -17.83 -0.70
N GLY A 129 2.48 -18.19 -0.39
CA GLY A 129 1.78 -17.64 0.74
C GLY A 129 2.47 -17.88 2.06
N ARG A 130 3.29 -16.94 2.51
CA ARG A 130 3.44 -16.73 3.91
C ARG A 130 2.22 -15.93 4.33
N LEU A 131 1.34 -16.57 5.08
CA LEU A 131 0.18 -15.91 5.63
C LEU A 131 0.64 -14.80 6.57
N ALA A 132 0.25 -13.57 6.28
CA ALA A 132 0.46 -12.45 7.20
C ALA A 132 -0.57 -12.58 8.33
N ALA A 133 -0.10 -12.90 9.51
CA ALA A 133 -0.95 -13.01 10.69
C ALA A 133 -1.37 -11.63 11.19
N ALA A 134 -2.62 -11.50 11.62
CA ALA A 134 -3.07 -10.30 12.30
C ALA A 134 -2.36 -10.08 13.64
N GLU A 135 -2.35 -8.83 14.10
CA GLU A 135 -1.79 -8.39 15.39
C GLU A 135 -0.27 -8.59 15.57
N VAL A 136 0.43 -8.95 14.49
CA VAL A 136 1.89 -9.07 14.42
C VAL A 136 2.46 -7.97 13.54
N TRP A 137 3.63 -7.45 13.89
CA TRP A 137 4.36 -6.53 13.05
C TRP A 137 5.05 -7.27 11.91
N HIS A 138 4.80 -6.80 10.69
CA HIS A 138 5.40 -7.26 9.45
C HIS A 138 6.25 -6.16 8.83
N ARG A 139 7.25 -6.55 8.05
CA ARG A 139 8.07 -5.64 7.25
C ARG A 139 7.68 -5.75 5.79
N GLY A 140 7.20 -4.63 5.23
CA GLY A 140 6.96 -4.49 3.80
C GLY A 140 8.06 -3.68 3.14
N ARG A 141 8.30 -3.93 1.85
CA ARG A 141 9.15 -3.09 0.99
C ARG A 141 8.60 -3.13 -0.43
N ILE A 142 8.56 -1.97 -1.05
CA ILE A 142 8.16 -1.78 -2.44
C ILE A 142 9.35 -1.18 -3.17
N VAL A 143 9.79 -1.80 -4.27
CA VAL A 143 10.82 -1.25 -5.16
C VAL A 143 10.18 -0.99 -6.51
N VAL A 144 10.33 0.23 -7.02
CA VAL A 144 9.88 0.63 -8.35
C VAL A 144 11.05 1.21 -9.11
N ARG A 145 11.33 0.68 -10.31
CA ARG A 145 12.35 1.17 -11.24
C ARG A 145 11.81 1.10 -12.66
N GLY A 146 11.41 2.23 -13.20
CA GLY A 146 10.70 2.25 -14.46
C GLY A 146 9.44 1.37 -14.39
N LEU A 147 9.31 0.36 -15.25
CA LEU A 147 8.19 -0.58 -15.25
C LEU A 147 8.44 -1.83 -14.38
N HIS A 148 9.63 -1.94 -13.79
CA HIS A 148 9.95 -3.06 -12.90
C HIS A 148 9.44 -2.81 -11.47
N VAL A 149 8.73 -3.78 -10.90
CA VAL A 149 8.14 -3.71 -9.57
C VAL A 149 8.49 -4.95 -8.75
N GLU A 150 8.96 -4.72 -7.54
CA GLU A 150 9.15 -5.76 -6.54
C GLU A 150 8.33 -5.45 -5.28
N HIS A 151 7.69 -6.48 -4.72
CA HIS A 151 7.17 -6.45 -3.36
C HIS A 151 7.92 -7.44 -2.48
N TRP A 152 8.21 -7.01 -1.26
CA TRP A 152 8.86 -7.81 -0.24
C TRP A 152 8.00 -7.87 1.01
N LEU A 153 7.93 -9.04 1.63
CA LEU A 153 7.24 -9.26 2.90
C LEU A 153 8.17 -10.05 3.83
N ASP A 154 8.46 -9.49 5.01
CA ASP A 154 9.34 -10.09 6.04
C ASP A 154 10.70 -10.57 5.51
N GLY A 155 11.28 -9.80 4.59
CA GLY A 155 12.58 -10.08 3.98
C GLY A 155 12.55 -11.04 2.78
N GLU A 156 11.40 -11.57 2.40
CA GLU A 156 11.23 -12.39 1.20
C GLU A 156 10.63 -11.57 0.06
N ARG A 157 11.19 -11.69 -1.17
CA ARG A 157 10.62 -11.09 -2.36
C ARG A 157 9.44 -11.92 -2.85
N VAL A 158 8.23 -11.41 -2.59
CA VAL A 158 6.98 -12.11 -2.89
C VAL A 158 6.41 -11.76 -4.27
N VAL A 159 6.73 -10.59 -4.81
CA VAL A 159 6.40 -10.18 -6.18
C VAL A 159 7.66 -9.68 -6.87
N ASN A 160 7.79 -10.01 -8.16
CA ASN A 160 8.85 -9.54 -9.04
C ASN A 160 8.31 -9.58 -10.47
N VAL A 161 7.99 -8.41 -11.03
CA VAL A 161 7.28 -8.31 -12.31
C VAL A 161 7.72 -7.08 -13.11
N ASP A 162 7.81 -7.25 -14.42
CA ASP A 162 7.88 -6.16 -15.37
C ASP A 162 6.46 -5.90 -15.89
N LEU A 163 5.94 -4.69 -15.67
CA LEU A 163 4.55 -4.34 -15.96
C LEU A 163 4.19 -4.35 -17.45
N ASP A 164 5.18 -4.31 -18.34
CA ASP A 164 5.05 -4.45 -19.80
C ASP A 164 5.24 -5.89 -20.30
N SER A 165 5.41 -6.85 -19.38
CA SER A 165 5.52 -8.25 -19.74
C SER A 165 4.17 -8.85 -20.18
N ALA A 166 4.22 -9.89 -21.03
CA ALA A 166 3.02 -10.62 -21.42
C ALA A 166 2.29 -11.27 -20.23
N GLU A 167 3.04 -11.65 -19.19
CA GLU A 167 2.49 -12.20 -17.94
C GLU A 167 1.68 -11.13 -17.18
N ALA A 168 2.21 -9.93 -17.05
CA ALA A 168 1.52 -8.81 -16.43
C ALA A 168 0.26 -8.44 -17.21
N GLU A 169 0.34 -8.32 -18.54
CA GLU A 169 -0.80 -8.02 -19.40
C GLU A 169 -1.90 -9.10 -19.23
N ALA A 170 -1.56 -10.37 -19.28
CA ALA A 170 -2.52 -11.46 -19.07
C ALA A 170 -3.18 -11.40 -17.69
N SER A 171 -2.44 -10.96 -16.68
CA SER A 171 -2.96 -10.79 -15.32
C SER A 171 -3.91 -9.59 -15.21
N PHE A 172 -3.59 -8.46 -15.85
CA PHE A 172 -4.48 -7.30 -15.90
C PHE A 172 -5.80 -7.59 -16.62
N GLN A 173 -5.77 -8.36 -17.69
CA GLN A 173 -6.98 -8.79 -18.41
C GLN A 173 -7.92 -9.65 -17.56
N GLN A 174 -7.42 -10.32 -16.55
CA GLN A 174 -8.19 -11.14 -15.61
C GLN A 174 -8.65 -10.37 -14.37
N SER A 175 -8.16 -9.16 -14.16
CA SER A 175 -8.58 -8.30 -13.07
C SER A 175 -10.02 -7.81 -13.28
N LYS A 176 -10.72 -7.56 -12.19
CA LYS A 176 -12.08 -6.99 -12.19
C LYS A 176 -12.10 -5.46 -12.17
N ARG A 177 -10.92 -4.82 -12.17
CA ARG A 177 -10.76 -3.36 -12.10
C ARG A 177 -10.42 -2.75 -13.45
#